data_22a52ddfc6dc4ac465b3af63c7b7d2ba
#
_entry.id   22a52ddfc6dc4ac465b3af63c7b7d2ba
#
_cell.length_a   1.000
_cell.length_b   1.000
_cell.length_c   1.000
_cell.angle_alpha   90.00
_cell.angle_beta   90.00
_cell.angle_gamma   90.00
#
_symmetry.space_group_name_H-M   'P 1'
#
loop_
_entity.id
_entity.type
_entity.pdbx_description
1 polymer ?
#
loop_
_entity_poly.entity_id
_entity_poly.type
_entity_poly.pdbx_seq_one_letter_code
_entity_poly.pdbx_strand_id
1 'polypeptide(L)'
;MAAAVASFYAARECDRRLEVSSAGLYANEGEPISAEAVEALEQADILPTPARDFHAHRAHTVTGEEVERADLLVGMSGGHCLELLMRYPEAAQKIVCMPSAVADPYGGDLAVYRACLEQIMAGVKELLFQGASQDDEDDK
;
A
#
# COMPACT_ATOMS: atom_id res chain seq x y z
N MET A 1 -2.06 1.29 6.36
CA MET A 1 -0.64 1.02 6.72
C MET A 1 0.28 0.93 5.49
N ALA A 2 -0.10 0.21 4.45
CA ALA A 2 0.78 0.00 3.29
C ALA A 2 1.22 1.30 2.62
N ALA A 3 0.31 2.26 2.42
CA ALA A 3 0.67 3.55 1.83
C ALA A 3 1.62 4.35 2.71
N ALA A 4 1.46 4.29 4.04
CA ALA A 4 2.37 4.93 4.98
C ALA A 4 3.77 4.31 4.90
N VAL A 5 3.86 2.99 4.84
CA VAL A 5 5.14 2.27 4.72
C VAL A 5 5.82 2.61 3.39
N ALA A 6 5.07 2.56 2.29
CA ALA A 6 5.62 2.85 0.97
C ALA A 6 6.14 4.29 0.87
N SER A 7 5.38 5.26 1.37
CA SER A 7 5.81 6.67 1.40
C SER A 7 7.08 6.86 2.23
N PHE A 8 7.13 6.21 3.40
CA PHE A 8 8.29 6.31 4.29
C PHE A 8 9.55 5.75 3.64
N TYR A 9 9.47 4.57 3.05
CA TYR A 9 10.64 3.95 2.40
C TYR A 9 11.05 4.71 1.14
N ALA A 10 10.11 5.18 0.35
CA ALA A 10 10.42 5.98 -0.83
C ALA A 10 11.17 7.25 -0.47
N ALA A 11 10.76 7.93 0.61
CA ALA A 11 11.40 9.15 1.06
C ALA A 11 12.82 8.93 1.60
N ARG A 12 13.08 7.78 2.24
CA ARG A 12 14.36 7.51 2.90
C ARG A 12 15.39 6.83 2.01
N GLU A 13 14.96 5.89 1.18
CA GLU A 13 15.88 4.94 0.55
C GLU A 13 15.79 4.93 -0.98
N CYS A 14 14.83 5.64 -1.54
CA CYS A 14 14.67 5.77 -2.99
C CYS A 14 14.75 7.23 -3.40
N ASP A 15 15.56 7.52 -4.43
CA ASP A 15 15.61 8.85 -5.03
C ASP A 15 14.38 9.14 -5.90
N ARG A 16 13.47 8.19 -6.02
CA ARG A 16 12.27 8.33 -6.85
C ARG A 16 11.21 9.12 -6.11
N ARG A 17 10.58 10.04 -6.84
CA ARG A 17 9.37 10.70 -6.36
C ARG A 17 8.19 9.76 -6.59
N LEU A 18 7.71 9.16 -5.53
CA LEU A 18 6.51 8.32 -5.57
C LEU A 18 5.37 9.04 -4.89
N GLU A 19 4.27 9.17 -5.61
CA GLU A 19 2.99 9.51 -5.01
C GLU A 19 2.30 8.22 -4.66
N VAL A 20 2.05 8.00 -3.37
CA VAL A 20 1.43 6.78 -2.86
C VAL A 20 0.09 7.13 -2.26
N SER A 21 -0.93 6.39 -2.66
CA SER A 21 -2.25 6.51 -2.07
C SER A 21 -2.82 5.13 -1.81
N SER A 22 -3.91 5.07 -1.06
CA SER A 22 -4.60 3.82 -0.76
C SER A 22 -6.09 3.99 -0.92
N ALA A 23 -6.76 2.89 -1.24
CA ALA A 23 -8.22 2.85 -1.35
C ALA A 23 -8.67 1.42 -1.06
N GLY A 24 -9.94 1.26 -0.71
CA GLY A 24 -10.55 -0.04 -0.52
C GLY A 24 -11.42 -0.42 -1.70
N LEU A 25 -11.78 -1.69 -1.78
CA LEU A 25 -12.77 -2.15 -2.74
C LEU A 25 -14.19 -1.95 -2.19
N TYR A 26 -14.36 -2.06 -0.88
CA TYR A 26 -15.61 -1.86 -0.16
C TYR A 26 -15.34 -1.07 1.12
N ALA A 27 -14.87 0.16 0.97
CA ALA A 27 -14.47 0.97 2.13
C ALA A 27 -15.66 1.61 2.82
N ASN A 28 -15.55 1.79 4.13
CA ASN A 28 -16.44 2.66 4.90
C ASN A 28 -15.96 4.10 4.70
N GLU A 29 -16.64 4.84 3.83
CA GLU A 29 -16.22 6.17 3.42
C GLU A 29 -15.99 7.12 4.60
N GLY A 30 -14.84 7.77 4.60
CA GLY A 30 -14.49 8.76 5.62
C GLY A 30 -13.97 8.18 6.93
N GLU A 31 -13.90 6.86 7.08
CA GLU A 31 -13.38 6.25 8.31
C GLU A 31 -11.90 6.59 8.48
N PRO A 32 -11.49 7.10 9.68
CA PRO A 32 -10.09 7.41 9.92
C PRO A 32 -9.25 6.14 10.11
N ILE A 33 -7.93 6.29 10.05
CA ILE A 33 -7.02 5.20 10.39
C ILE A 33 -7.30 4.75 11.83
N SER A 34 -7.25 3.44 12.07
CA SER A 34 -7.50 2.91 13.41
C SER A 34 -6.37 3.25 14.37
N ALA A 35 -6.70 3.36 15.67
CA ALA A 35 -5.72 3.64 16.72
C ALA A 35 -4.63 2.56 16.76
N GLU A 36 -5.01 1.30 16.56
CA GLU A 36 -4.08 0.16 16.54
C GLU A 36 -3.12 0.24 15.37
N ALA A 37 -3.58 0.69 14.20
CA ALA A 37 -2.71 0.88 13.04
C ALA A 37 -1.71 2.03 13.28
N VAL A 38 -2.16 3.13 13.84
CA VAL A 38 -1.28 4.26 14.20
C VAL A 38 -0.22 3.81 15.20
N GLU A 39 -0.62 3.12 16.25
CA GLU A 39 0.32 2.63 17.27
C GLU A 39 1.33 1.65 16.68
N ALA A 40 0.90 0.73 15.83
CA ALA A 40 1.80 -0.22 15.18
C ALA A 40 2.85 0.52 14.32
N LEU A 41 2.42 1.51 13.54
CA LEU A 41 3.33 2.32 12.71
C LEU A 41 4.34 3.09 13.57
N GLU A 42 3.87 3.70 14.66
CA GLU A 42 4.74 4.45 15.57
C GLU A 42 5.76 3.54 16.25
N GLN A 43 5.36 2.36 16.70
CA GLN A 43 6.26 1.39 17.32
C GLN A 43 7.32 0.86 16.35
N ALA A 44 7.00 0.83 15.06
CA ALA A 44 7.94 0.42 14.01
C ALA A 44 8.80 1.59 13.50
N ASP A 45 8.67 2.78 14.09
CA ASP A 45 9.36 4.01 13.66
C ASP A 45 9.03 4.41 12.22
N ILE A 46 7.86 4.06 11.75
CA ILE A 46 7.32 4.55 10.47
C ILE A 46 6.67 5.90 10.74
N LEU A 47 7.36 6.97 10.37
CA LEU A 47 6.93 8.33 10.69
C LEU A 47 6.16 8.95 9.51
N PRO A 48 5.28 9.93 9.77
CA PRO A 48 4.70 10.71 8.69
C PRO A 48 5.79 11.38 7.85
N THR A 49 5.53 11.53 6.55
CA THR A 49 6.45 12.23 5.63
C THR A 49 5.83 13.56 5.19
N PRO A 50 6.63 14.49 4.66
CA PRO A 50 6.06 15.73 4.11
C PRO A 50 5.01 15.47 3.03
N ALA A 51 5.15 14.37 2.29
CA ALA A 51 4.21 14.01 1.24
C ALA A 51 2.97 13.31 1.77
N ARG A 52 3.03 12.70 2.95
CA ARG A 52 1.90 11.93 3.49
C ARG A 52 1.94 11.83 5.01
N ASP A 53 0.92 12.39 5.64
CA ASP A 53 0.66 12.20 7.07
C ASP A 53 -0.45 11.15 7.22
N PHE A 54 -0.10 9.96 7.69
CA PHE A 54 -1.08 8.88 7.83
C PHE A 54 -2.14 9.17 8.91
N HIS A 55 -1.88 10.09 9.85
CA HIS A 55 -2.89 10.50 10.83
C HIS A 55 -4.09 11.17 10.16
N ALA A 56 -3.89 11.79 9.01
CA ALA A 56 -4.95 12.45 8.25
C ALA A 56 -5.69 11.51 7.29
N HIS A 57 -5.29 10.23 7.23
CA HIS A 57 -5.90 9.26 6.32
C HIS A 57 -7.39 9.09 6.59
N ARG A 58 -8.17 9.01 5.50
CA ARG A 58 -9.60 8.67 5.52
C ARG A 58 -9.84 7.58 4.49
N ALA A 59 -10.62 6.58 4.87
CA ALA A 59 -10.95 5.48 3.97
C ALA A 59 -11.85 5.96 2.84
N HIS A 60 -11.62 5.42 1.65
CA HIS A 60 -12.50 5.63 0.50
C HIS A 60 -12.45 4.43 -0.41
N THR A 61 -13.53 4.22 -1.18
CA THR A 61 -13.56 3.17 -2.19
C THR A 61 -12.85 3.66 -3.44
N VAL A 62 -12.06 2.78 -4.06
CA VAL A 62 -11.31 3.11 -5.27
C VAL A 62 -12.25 3.59 -6.37
N THR A 63 -11.83 4.63 -7.11
CA THR A 63 -12.58 5.19 -8.23
C THR A 63 -11.90 4.88 -9.55
N GLY A 64 -12.67 4.92 -10.64
CA GLY A 64 -12.13 4.75 -11.99
C GLY A 64 -11.06 5.79 -12.32
N GLU A 65 -11.24 7.02 -11.85
CA GLU A 65 -10.25 8.09 -12.05
C GLU A 65 -8.92 7.76 -11.38
N GLU A 66 -8.95 7.25 -10.15
CA GLU A 66 -7.74 6.81 -9.44
C GLU A 66 -7.03 5.69 -10.20
N VAL A 67 -7.80 4.71 -10.70
CA VAL A 67 -7.25 3.60 -11.49
C VAL A 67 -6.59 4.11 -12.76
N GLU A 68 -7.21 5.06 -13.44
CA GLU A 68 -6.69 5.62 -14.69
C GLU A 68 -5.39 6.40 -14.44
N ARG A 69 -5.33 7.17 -13.36
CA ARG A 69 -4.15 7.99 -13.02
C ARG A 69 -2.99 7.20 -12.45
N ALA A 70 -3.24 6.06 -11.84
CA ALA A 70 -2.19 5.26 -11.23
C ALA A 70 -1.28 4.64 -12.29
N ASP A 71 0.01 4.64 -12.03
CA ASP A 71 0.99 3.90 -12.84
C ASP A 71 1.06 2.44 -12.41
N LEU A 72 0.77 2.17 -11.15
CA LEU A 72 0.81 0.84 -10.57
C LEU A 72 -0.30 0.69 -9.54
N LEU A 73 -1.03 -0.42 -9.62
CA LEU A 73 -2.06 -0.78 -8.66
C LEU A 73 -1.62 -2.04 -7.92
N VAL A 74 -1.49 -1.93 -6.60
CA VAL A 74 -1.02 -3.05 -5.78
C VAL A 74 -2.19 -3.59 -4.95
N GLY A 75 -2.56 -4.84 -5.20
CA GLY A 75 -3.55 -5.55 -4.38
C GLY A 75 -2.89 -6.21 -3.18
N MET A 76 -3.52 -6.14 -2.04
CA MET A 76 -2.98 -6.72 -0.80
C MET A 76 -3.09 -8.24 -0.78
N SER A 77 -3.96 -8.81 -1.61
CA SER A 77 -4.15 -10.25 -1.75
C SER A 77 -4.57 -10.60 -3.18
N GLY A 78 -4.50 -11.88 -3.53
CA GLY A 78 -4.96 -12.36 -4.83
C GLY A 78 -6.43 -12.04 -5.10
N GLY A 79 -7.27 -12.11 -4.07
CA GLY A 79 -8.68 -11.73 -4.18
C GLY A 79 -8.88 -10.26 -4.53
N HIS A 80 -8.09 -9.37 -3.95
CA HIS A 80 -8.13 -7.94 -4.29
C HIS A 80 -7.69 -7.69 -5.73
N CYS A 81 -6.64 -8.37 -6.17
CA CYS A 81 -6.17 -8.26 -7.56
C CYS A 81 -7.20 -8.75 -8.55
N LEU A 82 -7.84 -9.88 -8.26
CA LEU A 82 -8.87 -10.45 -9.12
C LEU A 82 -10.06 -9.50 -9.22
N GLU A 83 -10.51 -8.94 -8.13
CA GLU A 83 -11.64 -8.02 -8.13
C GLU A 83 -11.33 -6.72 -8.87
N LEU A 84 -10.11 -6.17 -8.69
CA LEU A 84 -9.66 -5.03 -9.48
C LEU A 84 -9.68 -5.33 -10.96
N LEU A 85 -9.21 -6.51 -11.35
CA LEU A 85 -9.20 -6.94 -12.74
C LEU A 85 -10.62 -7.07 -13.30
N MET A 86 -11.55 -7.57 -12.50
CA MET A 86 -12.94 -7.71 -12.91
C MET A 86 -13.64 -6.36 -13.06
N ARG A 87 -13.35 -5.42 -12.17
CA ARG A 87 -13.92 -4.06 -12.23
C ARG A 87 -13.30 -3.18 -13.30
N TYR A 88 -11.98 -3.33 -13.50
CA TYR A 88 -11.20 -2.48 -14.40
C TYR A 88 -10.29 -3.33 -15.28
N PRO A 89 -10.88 -4.12 -16.22
CA PRO A 89 -10.08 -5.01 -17.07
C PRO A 89 -9.07 -4.27 -17.94
N GLU A 90 -9.33 -3.01 -18.26
CA GLU A 90 -8.40 -2.17 -19.03
C GLU A 90 -7.12 -1.85 -18.27
N ALA A 91 -7.10 -2.02 -16.93
CA ALA A 91 -5.95 -1.76 -16.09
C ALA A 91 -5.10 -3.01 -15.81
N ALA A 92 -5.38 -4.13 -16.46
CA ALA A 92 -4.76 -5.42 -16.16
C ALA A 92 -3.23 -5.38 -16.13
N GLN A 93 -2.60 -4.61 -17.03
CA GLN A 93 -1.14 -4.54 -17.14
C GLN A 93 -0.46 -3.84 -15.97
N LYS A 94 -1.19 -3.04 -15.20
CA LYS A 94 -0.61 -2.31 -14.07
C LYS A 94 -1.07 -2.82 -12.70
N ILE A 95 -1.84 -3.91 -12.67
CA ILE A 95 -2.27 -4.57 -11.44
C ILE A 95 -1.22 -5.60 -11.04
N VAL A 96 -0.68 -5.46 -9.82
CA VAL A 96 0.24 -6.43 -9.22
C VAL A 96 -0.24 -6.80 -7.84
N CYS A 97 0.16 -7.96 -7.35
CA CYS A 97 -0.15 -8.40 -6.00
C CYS A 97 1.05 -8.19 -5.09
N MET A 98 0.80 -8.01 -3.79
CA MET A 98 1.86 -8.12 -2.80
C MET A 98 2.55 -9.49 -2.93
N PRO A 99 3.87 -9.57 -2.70
CA PRO A 99 4.62 -10.84 -2.82
C PRO A 99 4.05 -11.96 -1.95
N SER A 100 3.50 -11.60 -0.77
CA SER A 100 2.75 -12.51 0.09
C SER A 100 1.41 -11.87 0.41
N ALA A 101 0.35 -12.66 0.44
CA ALA A 101 -0.98 -12.16 0.78
C ALA A 101 -0.97 -11.56 2.18
N VAL A 102 -1.57 -10.37 2.29
CA VAL A 102 -1.68 -9.66 3.57
C VAL A 102 -3.14 -9.70 4.00
N ALA A 103 -3.39 -10.27 5.18
CA ALA A 103 -4.73 -10.33 5.74
C ALA A 103 -5.15 -8.95 6.25
N ASP A 104 -6.46 -8.66 6.16
CA ASP A 104 -7.01 -7.43 6.71
C ASP A 104 -7.03 -7.52 8.25
N PRO A 105 -6.32 -6.62 8.96
CA PRO A 105 -6.28 -6.66 10.42
C PRO A 105 -7.50 -6.01 11.09
N TYR A 106 -8.44 -5.47 10.31
CA TYR A 106 -9.59 -4.73 10.81
C TYR A 106 -10.33 -5.51 11.91
N GLY A 107 -10.57 -4.87 13.04
CA GLY A 107 -11.22 -5.50 14.19
C GLY A 107 -10.28 -6.31 15.07
N GLY A 108 -9.02 -6.50 14.69
CA GLY A 108 -8.02 -7.18 15.49
C GLY A 108 -7.39 -6.27 16.54
N ASP A 109 -6.61 -6.90 17.43
CA ASP A 109 -5.86 -6.15 18.44
C ASP A 109 -4.53 -5.63 17.91
N LEU A 110 -3.77 -4.96 18.77
CA LEU A 110 -2.47 -4.40 18.38
C LEU A 110 -1.50 -5.46 17.85
N ALA A 111 -1.49 -6.66 18.44
CA ALA A 111 -0.60 -7.74 17.99
C ALA A 111 -0.92 -8.16 16.55
N VAL A 112 -2.20 -8.22 16.17
CA VAL A 112 -2.63 -8.52 14.81
C VAL A 112 -2.17 -7.44 13.86
N TYR A 113 -2.32 -6.16 14.22
CA TYR A 113 -1.85 -5.05 13.40
C TYR A 113 -0.33 -5.05 13.24
N ARG A 114 0.42 -5.37 14.30
CA ARG A 114 1.88 -5.45 14.23
C ARG A 114 2.35 -6.57 13.31
N ALA A 115 1.74 -7.74 13.40
CA ALA A 115 2.06 -8.87 12.51
C ALA A 115 1.75 -8.53 11.05
N CYS A 116 0.60 -7.88 10.81
CA CYS A 116 0.22 -7.40 9.49
C CYS A 116 1.24 -6.38 8.97
N LEU A 117 1.65 -5.44 9.81
CA LEU A 117 2.63 -4.41 9.44
C LEU A 117 3.97 -5.02 9.03
N GLU A 118 4.44 -6.06 9.73
CA GLU A 118 5.67 -6.77 9.37
C GLU A 118 5.60 -7.36 7.97
N GLN A 119 4.46 -7.98 7.63
CA GLN A 119 4.23 -8.52 6.29
C GLN A 119 4.22 -7.40 5.24
N ILE A 120 3.58 -6.29 5.54
CA ILE A 120 3.52 -5.12 4.66
C ILE A 120 4.92 -4.56 4.44
N MET A 121 5.70 -4.38 5.50
CA MET A 121 7.05 -3.85 5.39
C MET A 121 7.93 -4.71 4.49
N ALA A 122 7.89 -6.02 4.69
CA ALA A 122 8.66 -6.96 3.85
C ALA A 122 8.20 -6.91 2.40
N GLY A 123 6.89 -6.89 2.15
CA GLY A 123 6.33 -6.85 0.80
C GLY A 123 6.63 -5.55 0.08
N VAL A 124 6.50 -4.42 0.76
CA VAL A 124 6.79 -3.11 0.17
C VAL A 124 8.27 -2.98 -0.19
N LYS A 125 9.16 -3.45 0.69
CA LYS A 125 10.60 -3.47 0.38
C LYS A 125 10.88 -4.27 -0.88
N GLU A 126 10.29 -5.45 -0.98
CA GLU A 126 10.48 -6.31 -2.14
C GLU A 126 9.99 -5.63 -3.43
N LEU A 127 8.81 -5.01 -3.39
CA LEU A 127 8.26 -4.31 -4.57
C LEU A 127 9.11 -3.11 -4.98
N LEU A 128 9.55 -2.29 -4.01
CA LEU A 128 10.31 -1.08 -4.31
C LEU A 128 11.73 -1.38 -4.75
N PHE A 129 12.40 -2.31 -4.10
CA PHE A 129 13.84 -2.53 -4.32
C PHE A 129 14.12 -3.56 -5.42
N GLN A 130 13.36 -4.63 -5.47
CA GLN A 130 13.49 -5.60 -6.57
C GLN A 130 13.01 -5.00 -7.89
N GLY A 131 11.93 -4.24 -7.88
CA GLY A 131 11.46 -3.53 -9.07
C GLY A 131 12.52 -2.58 -9.61
N ALA A 132 13.20 -1.84 -8.73
CA ALA A 132 14.28 -0.95 -9.11
C ALA A 132 15.48 -1.73 -9.68
N SER A 133 15.83 -2.88 -9.08
CA SER A 133 16.90 -3.74 -9.56
C SER A 133 16.58 -4.33 -10.93
N GLN A 134 15.33 -4.74 -11.15
CA GLN A 134 14.90 -5.27 -12.44
C GLN A 134 14.92 -4.19 -13.52
N ASP A 135 14.50 -2.98 -13.20
CA ASP A 135 14.57 -1.86 -14.12
C ASP A 135 16.02 -1.57 -14.52
N ASP A 136 16.96 -1.64 -13.56
CA ASP A 136 18.39 -1.47 -13.82
C ASP A 136 18.94 -2.61 -14.72
N GLU A 137 18.47 -3.82 -14.53
CA GLU A 137 18.85 -4.96 -15.37
C GLU A 137 18.30 -4.85 -16.79
N ASP A 138 17.06 -4.38 -16.93
CA ASP A 138 16.43 -4.19 -18.23
C ASP A 138 17.10 -3.09 -19.04
N ASP A 139 17.68 -2.09 -18.38
CA ASP A 139 18.42 -1.00 -19.02
C ASP A 139 19.82 -1.43 -19.52
N LYS A 140 20.23 -2.60 -19.16
CA LYS A 140 21.52 -3.16 -19.61
C LYS A 140 21.37 -3.95 -20.89
#